data_983dec49a16797d5c0b8fdb554a7a38f
#
_entry.id   983dec49a16797d5c0b8fdb554a7a38f
#
_cell.length_a   1.000
_cell.length_b   1.000
_cell.length_c   1.000
_cell.angle_alpha   90.00
_cell.angle_beta   90.00
_cell.angle_gamma   90.00
#
_symmetry.space_group_name_H-M   'P 1'
#
loop_
_entity.id
_entity.type
_entity.pdbx_description
1 polymer ?
#
loop_
_entity_poly.entity_id
_entity_poly.type
_entity_poly.pdbx_seq_one_letter_code
_entity_poly.pdbx_strand_id
1 'polypeptide(L)'
;SLPVQIDLKRPGNSFSINGIYGNILDNNFVDLFSKNLVFQDYQLISKKWKIIIIRDTPQMSEDSKNLVSRFISFIDIIYENKNVLSLSTRVKLNQLYLGKTNVDEFKRTISRLKEIGSNSYIKKNL
;
A
#
# COMPACT_ATOMS: atom_id res chain seq x y z
N SER A 1 11.36 -0.21 -16.21
CA SER A 1 10.77 -1.53 -16.38
C SER A 1 9.54 -1.48 -17.27
N LEU A 2 9.21 -2.59 -17.88
CA LEU A 2 8.01 -2.69 -18.71
C LEU A 2 6.77 -2.89 -17.85
N PRO A 3 5.60 -2.36 -18.26
CA PRO A 3 4.36 -2.65 -17.58
C PRO A 3 4.05 -4.16 -17.63
N VAL A 4 3.53 -4.68 -16.55
CA VAL A 4 3.08 -6.06 -16.49
C VAL A 4 1.59 -6.08 -16.24
N GLN A 5 0.89 -6.84 -17.07
CA GLN A 5 -0.55 -7.04 -16.91
C GLN A 5 -0.78 -8.05 -15.79
N ILE A 6 -1.58 -7.67 -14.80
CA ILE A 6 -1.96 -8.57 -13.73
C ILE A 6 -3.38 -9.03 -13.95
N ASP A 7 -3.56 -10.35 -14.01
CA ASP A 7 -4.87 -10.97 -14.05
C ASP A 7 -5.34 -11.13 -12.59
N LEU A 8 -6.39 -10.41 -12.23
CA LEU A 8 -6.92 -10.41 -10.87
C LEU A 8 -7.86 -11.58 -10.60
N LYS A 9 -8.00 -12.50 -11.52
CA LYS A 9 -8.88 -13.68 -11.38
C LYS A 9 -10.32 -13.32 -11.06
N ARG A 10 -10.76 -12.17 -11.53
CA ARG A 10 -12.16 -11.72 -11.51
C ARG A 10 -12.59 -11.42 -12.92
N PRO A 11 -13.82 -11.78 -13.34
CA PRO A 11 -14.27 -11.52 -14.70
C PRO A 11 -14.09 -10.05 -15.09
N GLY A 12 -13.40 -9.81 -16.21
CA GLY A 12 -13.19 -8.47 -16.73
C GLY A 12 -12.21 -7.61 -15.94
N ASN A 13 -11.50 -8.18 -14.94
CA ASN A 13 -10.60 -7.41 -14.10
C ASN A 13 -9.14 -7.79 -14.32
N SER A 14 -8.43 -6.90 -14.95
CA SER A 14 -6.98 -6.91 -15.03
C SER A 14 -6.50 -5.47 -14.98
N PHE A 15 -5.26 -5.25 -14.59
CA PHE A 15 -4.66 -3.93 -14.63
C PHE A 15 -3.17 -4.04 -14.91
N SER A 16 -2.62 -2.97 -15.49
CA SER A 16 -1.20 -2.90 -15.76
C SER A 16 -0.47 -2.29 -14.57
N ILE A 17 0.62 -2.91 -14.16
CA ILE A 17 1.51 -2.39 -13.13
C ILE A 17 2.87 -2.10 -13.76
N ASN A 18 3.36 -0.89 -13.50
CA ASN A 18 4.70 -0.47 -13.87
C ASN A 18 5.66 -0.67 -12.69
N GLY A 19 6.95 -0.57 -12.95
CA GLY A 19 7.93 -0.54 -11.88
C GLY A 19 8.14 -1.87 -11.18
N ILE A 20 8.17 -2.95 -11.94
CA ILE A 20 8.42 -4.29 -11.40
C ILE A 20 9.88 -4.66 -11.66
N TYR A 21 10.58 -5.09 -10.60
CA TYR A 21 11.98 -5.50 -10.65
C TYR A 21 12.13 -6.81 -9.88
N GLY A 22 11.88 -7.95 -10.54
CA GLY A 22 11.93 -9.24 -9.88
C GLY A 22 10.84 -9.38 -8.83
N ASN A 23 11.23 -9.42 -7.54
CA ASN A 23 10.28 -9.50 -6.43
C ASN A 23 9.95 -8.14 -5.82
N ILE A 24 10.26 -7.05 -6.51
CA ILE A 24 10.02 -5.68 -6.05
C ILE A 24 8.92 -5.05 -6.90
N LEU A 25 7.91 -4.52 -6.24
CA LEU A 25 6.88 -3.69 -6.85
C LEU A 25 7.16 -2.24 -6.47
N ASP A 26 7.31 -1.36 -7.45
CA ASP A 26 7.63 0.06 -7.24
C ASP A 26 6.59 0.90 -7.97
N ASN A 27 5.68 1.51 -7.22
CA ASN A 27 4.58 2.29 -7.79
C ASN A 27 4.34 3.58 -7.04
N ASN A 28 3.75 4.56 -7.73
CA ASN A 28 3.19 5.74 -7.09
C ASN A 28 1.91 5.37 -6.35
N PHE A 29 1.62 6.11 -5.29
CA PHE A 29 0.39 5.94 -4.52
C PHE A 29 -0.86 5.99 -5.42
N VAL A 30 -0.93 6.98 -6.30
CA VAL A 30 -2.09 7.17 -7.18
C VAL A 30 -2.32 5.94 -8.08
N ASP A 31 -1.25 5.38 -8.63
CA ASP A 31 -1.36 4.22 -9.51
C ASP A 31 -1.86 2.98 -8.79
N LEU A 32 -1.58 2.87 -7.51
CA LEU A 32 -1.96 1.69 -6.74
C LEU A 32 -3.34 1.83 -6.07
N PHE A 33 -3.72 3.04 -5.67
CA PHE A 33 -4.92 3.24 -4.86
C PHE A 33 -6.06 3.95 -5.56
N SER A 34 -5.85 4.56 -6.74
CA SER A 34 -6.92 5.20 -7.48
C SER A 34 -7.70 4.25 -8.39
N LYS A 35 -7.23 3.02 -8.56
CA LYS A 35 -7.94 2.00 -9.32
C LYS A 35 -9.00 1.35 -8.44
N ASN A 36 -10.03 0.77 -9.06
CA ASN A 36 -11.10 0.09 -8.31
C ASN A 36 -10.67 -1.31 -7.86
N LEU A 37 -9.56 -1.38 -7.14
CA LEU A 37 -9.09 -2.63 -6.57
C LEU A 37 -9.81 -2.92 -5.26
N VAL A 38 -10.02 -4.20 -4.98
CA VAL A 38 -10.66 -4.67 -3.76
C VAL A 38 -9.68 -5.48 -2.93
N PHE A 39 -10.11 -5.91 -1.76
CA PHE A 39 -9.28 -6.61 -0.79
C PHE A 39 -8.52 -7.79 -1.42
N GLN A 40 -9.19 -8.63 -2.20
CA GLN A 40 -8.56 -9.79 -2.81
C GLN A 40 -7.45 -9.41 -3.78
N ASP A 41 -7.58 -8.27 -4.46
CA ASP A 41 -6.56 -7.77 -5.38
C ASP A 41 -5.30 -7.39 -4.63
N TYR A 42 -5.45 -6.68 -3.52
CA TYR A 42 -4.33 -6.30 -2.67
C TYR A 42 -3.66 -7.51 -2.01
N GLN A 43 -4.43 -8.53 -1.65
CA GLN A 43 -3.90 -9.79 -1.16
C GLN A 43 -3.01 -10.46 -2.22
N LEU A 44 -3.47 -10.48 -3.46
CA LEU A 44 -2.70 -11.04 -4.57
C LEU A 44 -1.38 -10.29 -4.78
N ILE A 45 -1.43 -8.96 -4.77
CA ILE A 45 -0.25 -8.11 -4.92
C ILE A 45 0.75 -8.39 -3.80
N SER A 46 0.29 -8.41 -2.57
CA SER A 46 1.13 -8.66 -1.40
C SER A 46 1.84 -10.01 -1.47
N LYS A 47 1.15 -11.03 -1.95
CA LYS A 47 1.72 -12.38 -2.08
C LYS A 47 2.69 -12.49 -3.25
N LYS A 48 2.47 -11.71 -4.29
CA LYS A 48 3.26 -11.78 -5.52
C LYS A 48 4.60 -11.08 -5.39
N TRP A 49 4.67 -9.98 -4.65
CA TRP A 49 5.88 -9.19 -4.47
C TRP A 49 6.23 -9.06 -3.00
N LYS A 50 7.40 -9.52 -2.62
CA LYS A 50 7.88 -9.45 -1.23
C LYS A 50 8.18 -8.02 -0.81
N ILE A 51 8.78 -7.25 -1.70
CA ILE A 51 9.20 -5.88 -1.44
C ILE A 51 8.29 -4.94 -2.21
N ILE A 52 7.70 -3.97 -1.51
CA ILE A 52 6.76 -3.03 -2.09
C ILE A 52 7.26 -1.62 -1.80
N ILE A 53 7.37 -0.82 -2.86
CA ILE A 53 7.75 0.58 -2.77
C ILE A 53 6.54 1.41 -3.20
N ILE A 54 6.09 2.29 -2.32
CA ILE A 54 4.98 3.22 -2.60
C ILE A 54 5.56 4.62 -2.54
N ARG A 55 5.47 5.35 -3.66
CA ARG A 55 6.04 6.68 -3.80
C ARG A 55 4.97 7.74 -3.77
N ASP A 56 5.34 8.91 -3.27
CA ASP A 56 4.55 10.14 -3.39
C ASP A 56 3.17 10.01 -2.75
N THR A 57 3.13 9.47 -1.54
CA THR A 57 1.89 9.31 -0.80
C THR A 57 1.41 10.66 -0.30
N PRO A 58 0.21 11.11 -0.71
CA PRO A 58 -0.29 12.43 -0.33
C PRO A 58 -0.91 12.42 1.06
N GLN A 59 -1.06 13.62 1.61
CA GLN A 59 -1.93 13.80 2.76
C GLN A 59 -3.37 13.47 2.35
N MET A 60 -4.07 12.72 3.19
CA MET A 60 -5.43 12.27 2.93
C MET A 60 -6.42 12.99 3.87
N SER A 61 -7.68 13.08 3.44
CA SER A 61 -8.72 13.79 4.19
C SER A 61 -10.06 13.06 4.05
N GLU A 62 -11.09 13.63 4.64
CA GLU A 62 -12.46 13.11 4.53
C GLU A 62 -12.92 12.95 3.08
N ASP A 63 -12.45 13.82 2.19
CA ASP A 63 -12.84 13.78 0.78
C ASP A 63 -12.25 12.58 0.05
N SER A 64 -11.32 11.89 0.65
CA SER A 64 -10.60 10.75 0.06
C SER A 64 -10.99 9.42 0.70
N LYS A 65 -12.24 9.25 1.10
CA LYS A 65 -12.67 8.07 1.88
C LYS A 65 -12.30 6.74 1.23
N ASN A 66 -12.48 6.62 -0.06
CA ASN A 66 -12.17 5.38 -0.76
C ASN A 66 -10.67 5.11 -0.80
N LEU A 67 -9.86 6.15 -1.04
CA LEU A 67 -8.41 6.04 -1.01
C LEU A 67 -7.92 5.66 0.39
N VAL A 68 -8.46 6.30 1.42
CA VAL A 68 -8.10 6.05 2.82
C VAL A 68 -8.40 4.60 3.17
N SER A 69 -9.59 4.14 2.83
CA SER A 69 -10.04 2.77 3.11
C SER A 69 -9.14 1.74 2.43
N ARG A 70 -8.80 1.97 1.17
CA ARG A 70 -7.90 1.07 0.42
C ARG A 70 -6.50 1.07 1.00
N PHE A 71 -6.00 2.24 1.37
CA PHE A 71 -4.67 2.35 1.96
C PHE A 71 -4.60 1.61 3.30
N ILE A 72 -5.55 1.84 4.19
CA ILE A 72 -5.62 1.14 5.48
C ILE A 72 -5.63 -0.37 5.25
N SER A 73 -6.49 -0.83 4.35
CA SER A 73 -6.65 -2.25 4.03
C SER A 73 -5.35 -2.85 3.51
N PHE A 74 -4.66 -2.14 2.62
CA PHE A 74 -3.41 -2.63 2.04
C PHE A 74 -2.30 -2.69 3.09
N ILE A 75 -2.20 -1.71 3.95
CA ILE A 75 -1.19 -1.72 5.03
C ILE A 75 -1.46 -2.86 6.02
N ASP A 76 -2.72 -3.14 6.32
CA ASP A 76 -3.08 -4.29 7.14
C ASP A 76 -2.61 -5.61 6.49
N ILE A 77 -2.82 -5.74 5.19
CA ILE A 77 -2.41 -6.92 4.42
C ILE A 77 -0.88 -7.06 4.41
N ILE A 78 -0.17 -5.97 4.14
CA ILE A 78 1.29 -5.95 4.14
C ILE A 78 1.84 -6.38 5.50
N TYR A 79 1.25 -5.87 6.56
CA TYR A 79 1.66 -6.18 7.92
C TYR A 79 1.47 -7.66 8.23
N GLU A 80 0.31 -8.21 7.91
CA GLU A 80 0.00 -9.63 8.13
C GLU A 80 0.90 -10.56 7.30
N ASN A 81 1.14 -10.20 6.05
CA ASN A 81 1.93 -11.03 5.14
C ASN A 81 3.44 -10.78 5.25
N LYS A 82 3.86 -9.90 6.15
CA LYS A 82 5.26 -9.61 6.45
C LYS A 82 6.05 -9.11 5.25
N ASN A 83 5.39 -8.32 4.41
CA ASN A 83 6.05 -7.63 3.32
C ASN A 83 7.04 -6.59 3.87
N VAL A 84 8.06 -6.31 3.08
CA VAL A 84 8.95 -5.17 3.32
C VAL A 84 8.41 -3.99 2.53
N LEU A 85 8.25 -2.85 3.16
CA LEU A 85 7.66 -1.67 2.57
C LEU A 85 8.61 -0.48 2.65
N SER A 86 8.78 0.20 1.53
CA SER A 86 9.36 1.54 1.49
C SER A 86 8.26 2.52 1.09
N LEU A 87 7.99 3.49 1.94
CA LEU A 87 6.92 4.46 1.74
C LEU A 87 7.50 5.87 1.74
N SER A 88 7.32 6.62 0.65
CA SER A 88 7.62 8.05 0.66
C SER A 88 6.31 8.84 0.76
N THR A 89 6.32 9.89 1.58
CA THR A 89 5.15 10.70 1.89
C THR A 89 5.43 12.17 1.62
N ARG A 90 4.41 12.91 1.24
CA ARG A 90 4.51 14.37 1.01
C ARG A 90 4.53 15.16 2.31
N VAL A 91 4.02 14.56 3.39
CA VAL A 91 3.95 15.17 4.72
C VAL A 91 4.55 14.22 5.74
N LYS A 92 4.77 14.70 6.95
CA LYS A 92 5.19 13.84 8.05
C LYS A 92 4.16 12.75 8.30
N LEU A 93 4.61 11.59 8.76
CA LEU A 93 3.77 10.42 8.92
C LEU A 93 2.55 10.70 9.82
N ASN A 94 2.74 11.45 10.91
CA ASN A 94 1.64 11.78 11.81
C ASN A 94 0.66 12.81 11.24
N GLN A 95 0.95 13.37 10.07
CA GLN A 95 0.08 14.32 9.37
C GLN A 95 -0.55 13.70 8.12
N LEU A 96 -0.41 12.39 7.95
CA LEU A 96 -0.82 11.72 6.72
C LEU A 96 -2.35 11.72 6.54
N TYR A 97 -3.10 11.75 7.64
CA TYR A 97 -4.56 11.78 7.58
C TYR A 97 -5.13 12.89 8.46
N LEU A 98 -5.94 13.76 7.87
CA LEU A 98 -6.60 14.87 8.56
C LEU A 98 -8.11 14.68 8.70
N GLY A 99 -8.64 13.52 8.33
CA GLY A 99 -10.07 13.24 8.43
C GLY A 99 -10.53 13.02 9.87
N LYS A 100 -11.84 12.98 10.05
CA LYS A 100 -12.48 12.75 11.35
C LYS A 100 -13.08 11.36 11.48
N THR A 101 -13.36 10.69 10.36
CA THR A 101 -13.83 9.31 10.35
C THR A 101 -12.65 8.36 10.24
N ASN A 102 -12.80 7.15 10.74
CA ASN A 102 -11.75 6.12 10.74
C ASN A 102 -10.44 6.58 11.39
N VAL A 103 -10.54 7.47 12.38
CA VAL A 103 -9.35 8.03 13.05
C VAL A 103 -8.57 6.94 13.78
N ASP A 104 -9.27 6.07 14.49
CA ASP A 104 -8.62 5.00 15.26
C ASP A 104 -7.97 3.98 14.33
N GLU A 105 -8.65 3.62 13.25
CA GLU A 105 -8.11 2.72 12.25
C GLU A 105 -6.85 3.33 11.61
N PHE A 106 -6.85 4.62 11.33
CA PHE A 106 -5.68 5.26 10.75
C PHE A 106 -4.54 5.39 11.75
N LYS A 107 -4.82 5.60 13.04
CA LYS A 107 -3.79 5.57 14.09
C LYS A 107 -3.10 4.20 14.14
N ARG A 108 -3.87 3.12 14.02
CA ARG A 108 -3.32 1.77 13.92
C ARG A 108 -2.45 1.63 12.69
N THR A 109 -2.90 2.16 11.56
CA THR A 109 -2.12 2.14 10.31
C THR A 109 -0.79 2.86 10.48
N ILE A 110 -0.77 4.04 11.10
CA ILE A 110 0.46 4.78 11.39
C ILE A 110 1.40 3.96 12.28
N SER A 111 0.85 3.34 13.32
CA SER A 111 1.63 2.51 14.23
C SER A 111 2.27 1.33 13.48
N ARG A 112 1.53 0.69 12.60
CA ARG A 112 2.04 -0.41 11.77
C ARG A 112 3.11 0.05 10.79
N LEU A 113 2.92 1.23 10.19
CA LEU A 113 3.92 1.82 9.30
C LEU A 113 5.25 2.07 10.04
N LYS A 114 5.19 2.56 11.26
CA LYS A 114 6.39 2.76 12.09
C LYS A 114 7.09 1.44 12.38
N GLU A 115 6.35 0.40 12.68
CA GLU A 115 6.91 -0.93 12.94
C GLU A 115 7.53 -1.52 11.68
N ILE A 116 6.83 -1.46 10.55
CA ILE A 116 7.33 -1.95 9.26
C ILE A 116 8.62 -1.23 8.87
N GLY A 117 8.75 0.04 9.19
CA GLY A 117 9.95 0.83 8.93
C GLY A 117 11.09 0.63 9.94
N SER A 118 10.91 -0.18 10.97
CA SER A 118 11.94 -0.38 11.97
C SER A 118 13.03 -1.32 11.47
N ASN A 119 14.25 -1.13 11.96
CA ASN A 119 15.39 -1.98 11.60
C ASN A 119 15.16 -3.43 11.98
N SER A 120 14.54 -3.69 13.14
CA SER A 120 14.27 -5.05 13.60
C SER A 120 13.27 -5.77 12.68
N TYR A 121 12.23 -5.07 12.23
CA TYR A 121 11.27 -5.64 11.29
C TYR A 121 11.93 -5.97 9.96
N ILE A 122 12.71 -5.02 9.41
CA ILE A 122 13.36 -5.19 8.12
C ILE A 122 14.35 -6.36 8.16
N LYS A 123 15.18 -6.45 9.20
CA LYS A 123 16.12 -7.55 9.36
C LYS A 123 15.43 -8.90 9.45
N LYS A 124 14.28 -8.95 10.12
CA LYS A 124 13.54 -10.20 10.31
C LYS A 124 12.84 -10.67 9.04
N ASN A 125 12.36 -9.75 8.20
CA ASN A 125 11.47 -10.07 7.10
C ASN A 125 12.06 -9.91 5.70
N LEU A 126 13.24 -9.34 5.58
CA LEU A 126 13.86 -9.13 4.27
C LEU A 126 14.49 -10.43 3.70
#